data_6930c5aca461add245e126b8d2b60eec
#
_entry.id   6930c5aca461add245e126b8d2b60eec
#
_cell.length_a   1.000
_cell.length_b   1.000
_cell.length_c   1.000
_cell.angle_alpha   90.00
_cell.angle_beta   90.00
_cell.angle_gamma   90.00
#
_symmetry.space_group_name_H-M   'P 1'
#
loop_
_entity.id
_entity.type
_entity.pdbx_description
1 polymer ?
#
loop_
_entity_poly.entity_id
_entity_poly.type
_entity_poly.pdbx_seq_one_letter_code
_entity_poly.pdbx_strand_id
1 'polypeptide(L)'
;MHRRVINAFLGLGVVSTLGGFAAAALAYLWPGASVASGSNLLVGREGPLSAAALGEDEGVVARSNLGKVLVIRRGERLVALQATCTHLGCTVAWNSSTQQVECPCHGACYDLLGQVLRGPAKEPLARLQVTVGAGGGIRVGPLLRG
;
A
#
# COMPACT_ATOMS: atom_id res chain seq x y z
N MET A 1 2.62 26.11 56.03
CA MET A 1 1.69 25.49 55.06
C MET A 1 2.08 25.70 53.57
N HIS A 2 2.43 26.90 53.17
CA HIS A 2 2.77 27.25 51.76
C HIS A 2 3.84 26.38 51.10
N ARG A 3 4.99 26.11 51.75
CA ARG A 3 6.09 25.34 51.14
C ARG A 3 5.71 23.90 50.81
N ARG A 4 4.87 23.26 51.62
CA ARG A 4 4.42 21.87 51.33
C ARG A 4 3.48 21.81 50.11
N VAL A 5 2.61 22.82 49.97
CA VAL A 5 1.71 22.94 48.84
C VAL A 5 2.49 23.21 47.56
N ILE A 6 3.47 24.13 47.58
CA ILE A 6 4.31 24.45 46.44
C ILE A 6 5.11 23.21 46.00
N ASN A 7 5.72 22.48 46.93
CA ASN A 7 6.47 21.29 46.62
C ASN A 7 5.60 20.16 46.05
N ALA A 8 4.34 20.05 46.51
CA ALA A 8 3.38 19.09 45.96
C ALA A 8 3.02 19.42 44.49
N PHE A 9 2.77 20.70 44.19
CA PHE A 9 2.50 21.11 42.82
C PHE A 9 3.70 20.97 41.89
N LEU A 10 4.90 21.29 42.36
CA LEU A 10 6.13 21.07 41.60
C LEU A 10 6.36 19.59 41.35
N GLY A 11 6.18 18.73 42.34
CA GLY A 11 6.28 17.29 42.21
C GLY A 11 5.28 16.71 41.21
N LEU A 12 4.03 17.14 41.29
CA LEU A 12 2.97 16.72 40.34
C LEU A 12 3.30 17.17 38.91
N GLY A 13 3.80 18.39 38.75
CA GLY A 13 4.23 18.92 37.44
C GLY A 13 5.36 18.10 36.82
N VAL A 14 6.39 17.78 37.62
CA VAL A 14 7.51 16.96 37.15
C VAL A 14 7.07 15.54 36.78
N VAL A 15 6.23 14.91 37.59
CA VAL A 15 5.72 13.55 37.31
C VAL A 15 4.86 13.54 36.04
N SER A 16 4.00 14.53 35.84
CA SER A 16 3.17 14.57 34.64
C SER A 16 3.96 14.85 33.36
N THR A 17 5.00 15.71 33.43
CA THR A 17 5.86 15.94 32.27
C THR A 17 6.70 14.71 31.92
N LEU A 18 7.33 14.07 32.92
CA LEU A 18 8.10 12.83 32.69
C LEU A 18 7.21 11.70 32.18
N GLY A 19 5.98 11.56 32.71
CA GLY A 19 5.00 10.59 32.22
C GLY A 19 4.58 10.86 30.78
N GLY A 20 4.38 12.12 30.41
CA GLY A 20 4.08 12.53 29.03
C GLY A 20 5.20 12.21 28.05
N PHE A 21 6.46 12.52 28.42
CA PHE A 21 7.62 12.17 27.60
C PHE A 21 7.80 10.65 27.46
N ALA A 22 7.63 9.89 28.54
CA ALA A 22 7.73 8.44 28.51
C ALA A 22 6.63 7.83 27.61
N ALA A 23 5.40 8.31 27.69
CA ALA A 23 4.31 7.86 26.85
C ALA A 23 4.55 8.19 25.36
N ALA A 24 5.04 9.38 25.06
CA ALA A 24 5.40 9.77 23.68
C ALA A 24 6.56 8.92 23.13
N ALA A 25 7.59 8.67 23.93
CA ALA A 25 8.70 7.82 23.57
C ALA A 25 8.27 6.37 23.32
N LEU A 26 7.40 5.83 24.20
CA LEU A 26 6.82 4.50 24.02
C LEU A 26 5.95 4.42 22.76
N ALA A 27 5.15 5.43 22.47
CA ALA A 27 4.35 5.47 21.23
C ALA A 27 5.21 5.57 19.97
N TYR A 28 6.36 6.24 20.05
CA TYR A 28 7.29 6.36 18.94
C TYR A 28 8.11 5.08 18.73
N LEU A 29 8.61 4.47 19.82
CA LEU A 29 9.42 3.25 19.77
C LEU A 29 8.57 1.98 19.58
N TRP A 30 7.31 2.04 19.98
CA TRP A 30 6.36 0.96 19.83
C TRP A 30 5.16 1.47 19.02
N PRO A 31 5.29 1.63 17.70
CA PRO A 31 4.16 2.00 16.86
C PRO A 31 3.07 0.96 17.08
N GLY A 32 2.01 1.39 17.72
CA GLY A 32 0.93 0.50 18.16
C GLY A 32 0.40 -0.32 16.99
N ALA A 33 -0.01 -1.53 17.27
CA ALA A 33 -0.56 -2.52 16.33
C ALA A 33 -1.73 -2.02 15.46
N SER A 34 -2.23 -0.81 15.69
CA SER A 34 -3.22 -0.13 14.85
C SER A 34 -2.70 0.24 13.45
N VAL A 35 -1.37 0.38 13.28
CA VAL A 35 -0.76 0.53 11.95
C VAL A 35 -0.45 -0.84 11.33
N ALA A 36 -0.30 -1.88 12.15
CA ALA A 36 -0.02 -3.25 11.72
C ALA A 36 -1.28 -4.06 11.38
N SER A 37 -2.48 -3.55 11.66
CA SER A 37 -3.72 -4.06 11.08
C SER A 37 -3.84 -3.54 9.65
N GLY A 38 -2.78 -3.75 8.86
CA GLY A 38 -2.73 -3.43 7.47
C GLY A 38 -3.89 -4.13 6.79
N SER A 39 -4.98 -3.40 6.62
CA SER A 39 -6.03 -3.86 5.74
C SER A 39 -5.35 -4.03 4.39
N ASN A 40 -5.35 -5.27 3.86
CA ASN A 40 -4.95 -5.54 2.48
C ASN A 40 -5.84 -4.78 1.47
N LEU A 41 -6.57 -3.79 1.97
CA LEU A 41 -7.41 -2.88 1.21
C LEU A 41 -6.52 -1.97 0.38
N LEU A 42 -6.82 -1.88 -0.89
CA LEU A 42 -6.15 -0.96 -1.78
C LEU A 42 -6.67 0.46 -1.58
N VAL A 43 -5.74 1.39 -1.43
CA VAL A 43 -6.03 2.81 -1.30
C VAL A 43 -5.47 3.53 -2.52
N GLY A 44 -6.36 4.12 -3.31
CA GLY A 44 -6.05 4.99 -4.43
C GLY A 44 -5.75 6.43 -3.98
N ARG A 45 -5.78 7.36 -4.94
CA ARG A 45 -5.56 8.79 -4.65
C ARG A 45 -6.70 9.43 -3.86
N GLU A 46 -7.93 8.99 -4.09
CA GLU A 46 -9.16 9.58 -3.52
C GLU A 46 -9.74 8.77 -2.37
N GLY A 47 -9.05 7.71 -1.93
CA GLY A 47 -9.49 6.85 -0.84
C GLY A 47 -9.47 5.36 -1.20
N PRO A 48 -10.24 4.53 -0.50
CA PRO A 48 -10.32 3.09 -0.77
C PRO A 48 -10.74 2.81 -2.21
N LEU A 49 -9.95 1.96 -2.90
CA LEU A 49 -10.24 1.61 -4.29
C LEU A 49 -11.43 0.64 -4.33
N SER A 50 -12.48 1.06 -5.05
CA SER A 50 -13.66 0.23 -5.29
C SER A 50 -13.60 -0.45 -6.66
N ALA A 51 -14.06 -1.69 -6.74
CA ALA A 51 -14.17 -2.40 -8.01
C ALA A 51 -15.14 -1.71 -8.99
N ALA A 52 -16.17 -1.03 -8.48
CA ALA A 52 -17.13 -0.28 -9.31
C ALA A 52 -16.53 1.01 -9.89
N ALA A 53 -15.46 1.54 -9.30
CA ALA A 53 -14.78 2.75 -9.78
C ALA A 53 -13.78 2.48 -10.90
N LEU A 54 -13.41 1.21 -11.15
CA LEU A 54 -12.57 0.85 -12.29
C LEU A 54 -13.42 0.65 -13.54
N GLY A 55 -13.09 1.38 -14.59
CA GLY A 55 -13.64 1.17 -15.93
C GLY A 55 -13.17 -0.15 -16.56
N GLU A 56 -13.83 -0.53 -17.65
CA GLU A 56 -13.40 -1.66 -18.47
C GLU A 56 -12.02 -1.37 -19.08
N ASP A 57 -11.15 -2.35 -19.08
CA ASP A 57 -9.75 -2.22 -19.55
C ASP A 57 -8.94 -1.11 -18.87
N GLU A 58 -9.35 -0.69 -17.69
CA GLU A 58 -8.63 0.31 -16.90
C GLU A 58 -7.67 -0.34 -15.94
N GLY A 59 -6.49 0.29 -15.77
CA GLY A 59 -5.49 -0.09 -14.79
C GLY A 59 -5.16 1.07 -13.85
N VAL A 60 -5.27 0.84 -12.55
CA VAL A 60 -5.01 1.83 -11.50
C VAL A 60 -3.92 1.34 -10.56
N VAL A 61 -2.95 2.22 -10.28
CA VAL A 61 -1.94 1.96 -9.25
C VAL A 61 -2.44 2.47 -7.91
N ALA A 62 -2.58 1.55 -6.97
CA ALA A 62 -2.99 1.82 -5.59
C ALA A 62 -1.92 1.35 -4.60
N ARG A 63 -2.10 1.69 -3.32
CA ARG A 63 -1.21 1.30 -2.24
C ARG A 63 -1.90 0.32 -1.29
N SER A 64 -1.13 -0.63 -0.79
CA SER A 64 -1.52 -1.53 0.28
C SER A 64 -0.36 -1.70 1.27
N ASN A 65 -0.54 -2.52 2.29
CA ASN A 65 0.55 -2.97 3.16
C ASN A 65 1.64 -3.79 2.41
N LEU A 66 1.32 -4.34 1.24
CA LEU A 66 2.26 -5.07 0.37
C LEU A 66 3.00 -4.15 -0.61
N GLY A 67 2.82 -2.83 -0.51
CA GLY A 67 3.43 -1.84 -1.37
C GLY A 67 2.50 -1.31 -2.46
N LYS A 68 3.08 -0.89 -3.60
CA LYS A 68 2.33 -0.41 -4.76
C LYS A 68 1.80 -1.60 -5.55
N VAL A 69 0.53 -1.56 -5.87
CA VAL A 69 -0.17 -2.61 -6.64
C VAL A 69 -0.87 -1.99 -7.84
N LEU A 70 -0.65 -2.54 -9.00
CA LEU A 70 -1.41 -2.24 -10.21
C LEU A 70 -2.59 -3.21 -10.28
N VAL A 71 -3.79 -2.68 -10.26
CA VAL A 71 -5.02 -3.46 -10.49
C VAL A 71 -5.54 -3.12 -11.86
N ILE A 72 -5.84 -4.14 -12.65
CA ILE A 72 -6.36 -4.03 -14.01
C ILE A 72 -7.70 -4.75 -14.05
N ARG A 73 -8.73 -4.09 -14.59
CA ARG A 73 -10.03 -4.71 -14.84
C ARG A 73 -10.10 -5.24 -16.28
N ARG A 74 -10.50 -6.51 -16.40
CA ARG A 74 -10.75 -7.16 -17.69
C ARG A 74 -12.08 -7.92 -17.61
N GLY A 75 -13.12 -7.30 -18.12
CA GLY A 75 -14.47 -7.81 -17.93
C GLY A 75 -14.85 -7.85 -16.45
N GLU A 76 -15.27 -8.98 -16.00
CA GLU A 76 -15.60 -9.21 -14.59
C GLU A 76 -14.38 -9.59 -13.74
N ARG A 77 -13.21 -9.74 -14.34
CA ARG A 77 -12.00 -10.18 -13.63
C ARG A 77 -11.11 -8.99 -13.27
N LEU A 78 -10.55 -9.08 -12.09
CA LEU A 78 -9.49 -8.19 -11.63
C LEU A 78 -8.16 -8.94 -11.63
N VAL A 79 -7.13 -8.28 -12.13
CA VAL A 79 -5.74 -8.77 -12.06
C VAL A 79 -4.96 -7.81 -11.19
N ALA A 80 -4.20 -8.32 -10.24
CA ALA A 80 -3.34 -7.52 -9.38
C ALA A 80 -1.88 -7.93 -9.56
N LEU A 81 -1.04 -6.96 -9.90
CA LEU A 81 0.39 -7.10 -10.08
C LEU A 81 1.13 -6.16 -9.14
N GLN A 82 2.28 -6.55 -8.64
CA GLN A 82 3.15 -5.61 -7.96
C GLN A 82 3.60 -4.53 -8.94
N ALA A 83 3.27 -3.26 -8.64
CA ALA A 83 3.50 -2.15 -9.55
C ALA A 83 4.95 -1.62 -9.55
N THR A 84 5.90 -2.47 -9.18
CA THR A 84 7.32 -2.12 -9.11
C THR A 84 8.08 -2.88 -10.21
N CYS A 85 8.63 -2.13 -11.16
CA CYS A 85 9.41 -2.69 -12.28
C CYS A 85 10.63 -3.47 -11.77
N THR A 86 10.80 -4.68 -12.25
CA THR A 86 11.89 -5.59 -11.83
C THR A 86 13.27 -5.18 -12.37
N HIS A 87 13.35 -4.15 -13.23
CA HIS A 87 14.62 -3.60 -13.67
C HIS A 87 15.28 -2.71 -12.61
N LEU A 88 14.67 -1.55 -12.28
CA LEU A 88 15.20 -0.56 -11.34
C LEU A 88 14.13 0.07 -10.44
N GLY A 89 13.02 -0.62 -10.19
CA GLY A 89 12.03 -0.21 -9.20
C GLY A 89 11.08 0.92 -9.60
N CYS A 90 11.06 1.35 -10.87
CA CYS A 90 10.08 2.32 -11.37
C CYS A 90 8.65 1.80 -11.25
N THR A 91 7.70 2.70 -11.06
CA THR A 91 6.29 2.31 -11.06
C THR A 91 5.82 2.04 -12.47
N VAL A 92 5.27 0.84 -12.70
CA VAL A 92 4.66 0.45 -13.97
C VAL A 92 3.21 0.92 -14.05
N ALA A 93 2.68 1.03 -15.27
CA ALA A 93 1.30 1.41 -15.54
C ALA A 93 0.71 0.51 -16.64
N TRP A 94 -0.61 0.37 -16.62
CA TRP A 94 -1.36 -0.31 -17.68
C TRP A 94 -1.58 0.62 -18.86
N ASN A 95 -1.32 0.12 -20.05
CA ASN A 95 -1.65 0.78 -21.31
C ASN A 95 -2.76 -0.02 -22.00
N SER A 96 -3.97 0.51 -21.99
CA SER A 96 -5.14 -0.13 -22.60
C SER A 96 -5.06 -0.22 -24.13
N SER A 97 -4.33 0.70 -24.78
CA SER A 97 -4.17 0.69 -26.23
C SER A 97 -3.27 -0.44 -26.73
N THR A 98 -2.20 -0.72 -26.00
CA THR A 98 -1.25 -1.81 -26.31
C THR A 98 -1.59 -3.11 -25.59
N GLN A 99 -2.50 -3.08 -24.63
CA GLN A 99 -2.85 -4.20 -23.74
C GLN A 99 -1.63 -4.76 -22.99
N GLN A 100 -0.73 -3.87 -22.56
CA GLN A 100 0.51 -4.20 -21.89
C GLN A 100 0.69 -3.38 -20.62
N VAL A 101 1.45 -3.92 -19.69
CA VAL A 101 1.96 -3.19 -18.54
C VAL A 101 3.31 -2.60 -18.92
N GLU A 102 3.44 -1.29 -18.87
CA GLU A 102 4.61 -0.56 -19.36
C GLU A 102 5.34 0.14 -18.22
N CYS A 103 6.67 0.11 -18.29
CA CYS A 103 7.55 0.86 -17.41
C CYS A 103 8.04 2.11 -18.14
N PRO A 104 7.68 3.33 -17.69
CA PRO A 104 8.03 4.55 -18.41
C PRO A 104 9.51 4.92 -18.36
N CYS A 105 10.28 4.32 -17.42
CA CYS A 105 11.68 4.70 -17.23
C CYS A 105 12.60 4.17 -18.34
N HIS A 106 12.49 2.88 -18.68
CA HIS A 106 13.42 2.23 -19.62
C HIS A 106 12.70 1.31 -20.61
N GLY A 107 11.37 1.45 -20.75
CA GLY A 107 10.60 0.76 -21.77
C GLY A 107 10.43 -0.76 -21.56
N ALA A 108 10.58 -1.24 -20.33
CA ALA A 108 10.20 -2.63 -20.03
C ALA A 108 8.68 -2.79 -20.19
N CYS A 109 8.26 -3.88 -20.85
CA CYS A 109 6.87 -4.22 -21.08
C CYS A 109 6.59 -5.63 -20.56
N TYR A 110 5.39 -5.78 -19.99
CA TYR A 110 4.92 -7.05 -19.44
C TYR A 110 3.50 -7.33 -19.95
N ASP A 111 3.15 -8.59 -19.98
CA ASP A 111 1.79 -9.00 -20.28
C ASP A 111 0.85 -8.83 -19.06
N LEU A 112 -0.41 -9.17 -19.24
CA LEU A 112 -1.43 -9.13 -18.19
C LEU A 112 -1.13 -10.07 -17.01
N LEU A 113 -0.31 -11.10 -17.22
CA LEU A 113 0.12 -12.04 -16.18
C LEU A 113 1.43 -11.61 -15.50
N GLY A 114 1.99 -10.47 -15.92
CA GLY A 114 3.25 -9.94 -15.41
C GLY A 114 4.50 -10.54 -16.07
N GLN A 115 4.36 -11.38 -17.10
CA GLN A 115 5.53 -11.96 -17.81
C GLN A 115 6.21 -10.87 -18.63
N VAL A 116 7.54 -10.92 -18.70
CA VAL A 116 8.33 -9.97 -19.49
C VAL A 116 8.12 -10.22 -20.98
N LEU A 117 7.65 -9.18 -21.68
CA LEU A 117 7.51 -9.20 -23.15
C LEU A 117 8.73 -8.55 -23.82
N ARG A 118 9.23 -7.45 -23.23
CA ARG A 118 10.33 -6.67 -23.81
C ARG A 118 11.00 -5.79 -22.75
N GLY A 119 12.22 -5.43 -23.04
CA GLY A 119 12.99 -4.40 -22.32
C GLY A 119 14.03 -4.96 -21.38
N PRO A 120 14.65 -4.10 -20.54
CA PRO A 120 15.77 -4.50 -19.72
C PRO A 120 15.39 -5.33 -18.48
N ALA A 121 14.11 -5.46 -18.15
CA ALA A 121 13.64 -6.31 -17.07
C ALA A 121 13.87 -7.79 -17.43
N LYS A 122 14.37 -8.58 -16.47
CA LYS A 122 14.67 -10.01 -16.67
C LYS A 122 13.68 -10.92 -15.92
N GLU A 123 12.97 -10.37 -14.96
CA GLU A 123 12.06 -11.12 -14.09
C GLU A 123 10.62 -10.64 -14.25
N PRO A 124 9.62 -11.51 -14.10
CA PRO A 124 8.23 -11.15 -14.17
C PRO A 124 7.83 -10.25 -12.98
N LEU A 125 6.74 -9.51 -13.16
CA LEU A 125 6.07 -8.84 -12.05
C LEU A 125 5.38 -9.87 -11.17
N ALA A 126 5.50 -9.71 -9.87
CA ALA A 126 4.82 -10.58 -8.93
C ALA A 126 3.29 -10.40 -9.02
N ARG A 127 2.55 -11.51 -9.12
CA ARG A 127 1.09 -11.54 -9.11
C ARG A 127 0.57 -11.66 -7.69
N LEU A 128 -0.49 -10.95 -7.39
CA LEU A 128 -1.15 -10.96 -6.08
C LEU A 128 -2.55 -11.53 -6.20
N GLN A 129 -3.00 -12.22 -5.16
CA GLN A 129 -4.42 -12.51 -5.04
C GLN A 129 -5.20 -11.20 -4.96
N VAL A 130 -6.36 -11.15 -5.61
CA VAL A 130 -7.26 -10.01 -5.55
C VAL A 130 -8.66 -10.49 -5.21
N THR A 131 -9.32 -9.81 -4.29
CA THR A 131 -10.69 -10.09 -3.87
C THR A 131 -11.46 -8.79 -3.72
N VAL A 132 -12.77 -8.86 -3.93
CA VAL A 132 -13.68 -7.74 -3.68
C VAL A 132 -14.44 -8.04 -2.39
N GLY A 133 -14.35 -7.14 -1.43
CA GLY A 133 -15.09 -7.25 -0.16
C GLY A 133 -16.56 -6.90 -0.32
N ALA A 134 -17.37 -7.21 0.69
CA ALA A 134 -18.82 -6.97 0.69
C ALA A 134 -19.23 -5.50 0.42
N GLY A 135 -18.34 -4.53 0.75
CA GLY A 135 -18.54 -3.10 0.44
C GLY A 135 -17.93 -2.66 -0.90
N GLY A 136 -17.60 -3.57 -1.82
CA GLY A 136 -17.02 -3.26 -3.13
C GLY A 136 -15.53 -2.89 -3.11
N GLY A 137 -14.91 -2.76 -1.94
CA GLY A 137 -13.49 -2.41 -1.81
C GLY A 137 -12.58 -3.54 -2.28
N ILE A 138 -11.54 -3.21 -3.03
CA ILE A 138 -10.58 -4.18 -3.55
C ILE A 138 -9.52 -4.47 -2.48
N ARG A 139 -9.28 -5.74 -2.22
CA ARG A 139 -8.26 -6.25 -1.31
C ARG A 139 -7.27 -7.12 -2.05
N VAL A 140 -6.02 -7.06 -1.62
CA VAL A 140 -4.97 -7.93 -2.16
C VAL A 140 -4.48 -8.89 -1.09
N GLY A 141 -4.18 -10.09 -1.52
CA GLY A 141 -3.66 -11.16 -0.70
C GLY A 141 -2.19 -11.48 -1.02
N PRO A 142 -1.72 -12.64 -0.60
CA PRO A 142 -0.35 -13.08 -0.83
C PRO A 142 -0.04 -13.22 -2.32
N LEU A 143 1.26 -13.39 -2.60
CA LEU A 143 1.75 -13.67 -3.94
C LEU A 143 1.16 -14.98 -4.47
N LEU A 144 0.68 -14.94 -5.71
CA LEU A 144 0.32 -16.15 -6.45
C LEU A 144 1.62 -16.82 -6.89
N ARG A 145 1.85 -18.04 -6.41
CA ARG A 145 2.92 -18.88 -6.93
C ARG A 145 2.48 -19.37 -8.31
N GLY A 146 3.26 -19.03 -9.34
CA GLY A 146 3.09 -19.53 -10.69
C GLY A 146 3.48 -20.99 -10.82
#